data_ce75e02bef435dd8fbdd7a2de7b2e0b3
#
_entry.id   ce75e02bef435dd8fbdd7a2de7b2e0b3
#
_cell.length_a   1.000
_cell.length_b   1.000
_cell.length_c   1.000
_cell.angle_alpha   90.00
_cell.angle_beta   90.00
_cell.angle_gamma   90.00
#
_symmetry.space_group_name_H-M   'P 1'
#
loop_
_entity.id
_entity.type
_entity.pdbx_description
1 polymer ?
#
loop_
_entity_poly.entity_id
_entity_poly.type
_entity_poly.pdbx_seq_one_letter_code
_entity_poly.pdbx_strand_id
1 'polypeptide(L)'
;MTVLDAMKNKQPFVATYDKIPGYIQDKTRSLIFEFNHLPPEKYERSQEILKLLFGTWNKDVHINQPFYCNYGCNIHAEGFLLVNFNCTFLDNAAITFGKNCLIAPGVVISTISHGIHPDQRLMFDNAKPVTLKDNVWVGANSTILGGVTIGEN
;
A
#
# COMPACT_ATOMS: atom_id res chain seq x y z
N MET A 1 -0.55 -22.18 -4.57
CA MET A 1 -0.90 -20.75 -4.73
C MET A 1 0.40 -19.99 -4.89
N THR A 2 0.59 -19.29 -6.00
CA THR A 2 1.78 -18.45 -6.21
C THR A 2 1.64 -17.12 -5.43
N VAL A 3 2.73 -16.36 -5.29
CA VAL A 3 2.67 -15.00 -4.68
C VAL A 3 1.70 -14.11 -5.46
N LEU A 4 1.72 -14.16 -6.79
CA LEU A 4 0.81 -13.38 -7.63
C LEU A 4 -0.66 -13.78 -7.42
N ASP A 5 -0.95 -15.08 -7.25
CA ASP A 5 -2.31 -15.55 -6.93
C ASP A 5 -2.75 -15.04 -5.57
N ALA A 6 -1.86 -15.06 -4.56
CA ALA A 6 -2.15 -14.54 -3.23
C ALA A 6 -2.43 -13.03 -3.25
N MET A 7 -1.60 -12.26 -3.95
CA MET A 7 -1.81 -10.83 -4.15
C MET A 7 -3.17 -10.55 -4.82
N LYS A 8 -3.44 -11.20 -5.95
CA LYS A 8 -4.70 -11.04 -6.70
C LYS A 8 -5.94 -11.38 -5.88
N ASN A 9 -5.86 -12.42 -5.05
CA ASN A 9 -6.98 -12.88 -4.23
C ASN A 9 -6.98 -12.27 -2.82
N LYS A 10 -6.13 -11.28 -2.56
CA LYS A 10 -6.00 -10.59 -1.26
C LYS A 10 -5.76 -11.56 -0.09
N GLN A 11 -4.98 -12.61 -0.33
CA GLN A 11 -4.68 -13.65 0.66
C GLN A 11 -3.31 -13.43 1.31
N PRO A 12 -3.12 -13.85 2.56
CA PRO A 12 -1.80 -13.87 3.17
C PRO A 12 -0.89 -14.88 2.48
N PHE A 13 0.41 -14.64 2.49
CA PHE A 13 1.39 -15.59 1.95
C PHE A 13 2.71 -15.55 2.72
N VAL A 14 3.45 -16.64 2.58
CA VAL A 14 4.87 -16.75 2.94
C VAL A 14 5.62 -17.15 1.68
N ALA A 15 6.67 -16.42 1.35
CA ALA A 15 7.44 -16.69 0.13
C ALA A 15 8.93 -16.42 0.33
N THR A 16 9.76 -17.26 -0.30
CA THR A 16 11.18 -17.01 -0.45
C THR A 16 11.45 -15.88 -1.45
N TYR A 17 12.57 -15.21 -1.34
CA TYR A 17 12.89 -14.01 -2.15
C TYR A 17 12.87 -14.28 -3.66
N ASP A 18 13.26 -15.48 -4.10
CA ASP A 18 13.21 -15.88 -5.51
C ASP A 18 11.79 -15.94 -6.10
N LYS A 19 10.76 -16.00 -5.26
CA LYS A 19 9.34 -16.01 -5.65
C LYS A 19 8.71 -14.63 -5.67
N ILE A 20 9.40 -13.62 -5.16
CA ILE A 20 8.88 -12.25 -5.10
C ILE A 20 8.93 -11.61 -6.50
N PRO A 21 7.82 -11.01 -7.00
CA PRO A 21 7.74 -10.46 -8.34
C PRO A 21 8.41 -9.07 -8.44
N GLY A 22 9.75 -9.02 -8.38
CA GLY A 22 10.55 -7.77 -8.36
C GLY A 22 10.30 -6.84 -9.55
N TYR A 23 9.95 -7.37 -10.72
CA TYR A 23 9.66 -6.56 -11.91
C TYR A 23 8.47 -5.60 -11.73
N ILE A 24 7.50 -5.93 -10.85
CA ILE A 24 6.39 -5.04 -10.51
C ILE A 24 6.91 -3.87 -9.67
N GLN A 25 7.81 -4.16 -8.72
CA GLN A 25 8.41 -3.12 -7.87
C GLN A 25 9.22 -2.12 -8.70
N ASP A 26 9.94 -2.55 -9.73
CA ASP A 26 10.71 -1.67 -10.59
C ASP A 26 9.82 -0.69 -11.34
N LYS A 27 8.70 -1.17 -11.88
CA LYS A 27 7.67 -0.31 -12.49
C LYS A 27 7.09 0.68 -11.47
N THR A 28 6.76 0.20 -10.27
CA THR A 28 6.22 1.02 -9.19
C THR A 28 7.20 2.12 -8.79
N ARG A 29 8.48 1.82 -8.63
CA ARG A 29 9.53 2.81 -8.30
C ARG A 29 9.60 3.94 -9.31
N SER A 30 9.51 3.62 -10.60
CA SER A 30 9.50 4.64 -11.67
C SER A 30 8.28 5.56 -11.58
N LEU A 31 7.08 4.99 -11.37
CA LEU A 31 5.85 5.76 -11.23
C LEU A 31 5.83 6.61 -9.95
N ILE A 32 6.30 6.07 -8.84
CA ILE A 32 6.41 6.81 -7.56
C ILE A 32 7.46 7.93 -7.66
N PHE A 33 8.57 7.69 -8.35
CA PHE A 33 9.54 8.75 -8.60
C PHE A 33 8.90 9.89 -9.39
N GLU A 34 8.22 9.60 -10.49
CA GLU A 34 7.50 10.61 -11.28
C GLU A 34 6.46 11.32 -10.41
N PHE A 35 5.60 10.59 -9.71
CA PHE A 35 4.56 11.15 -8.82
C PHE A 35 5.15 12.15 -7.82
N ASN A 36 6.21 11.77 -7.12
CA ASN A 36 6.80 12.60 -6.05
C ASN A 36 7.54 13.84 -6.56
N HIS A 37 7.83 13.92 -7.86
CA HIS A 37 8.52 15.07 -8.47
C HIS A 37 7.60 15.91 -9.38
N LEU A 38 6.31 15.58 -9.46
CA LEU A 38 5.35 16.41 -10.17
C LEU A 38 5.13 17.74 -9.44
N PRO A 39 5.14 18.85 -10.17
CA PRO A 39 4.72 20.13 -9.61
C PRO A 39 3.21 20.11 -9.29
N PRO A 40 2.75 20.87 -8.25
CA PRO A 40 1.37 20.83 -7.76
C PRO A 40 0.29 21.08 -8.82
N GLU A 41 0.59 21.90 -9.83
CA GLU A 41 -0.33 22.22 -10.94
C GLU A 41 -0.57 21.03 -11.90
N LYS A 42 0.21 19.96 -11.81
CA LYS A 42 0.06 18.74 -12.63
C LYS A 42 -0.87 17.71 -11.96
N TYR A 43 -1.96 18.19 -11.36
CA TYR A 43 -2.91 17.33 -10.64
C TYR A 43 -3.48 16.20 -11.52
N GLU A 44 -3.87 16.48 -12.76
CA GLU A 44 -4.39 15.45 -13.67
C GLU A 44 -3.38 14.31 -13.88
N ARG A 45 -2.10 14.66 -14.10
CA ARG A 45 -1.04 13.66 -14.27
C ARG A 45 -0.82 12.86 -12.99
N SER A 46 -0.92 13.47 -11.82
CA SER A 46 -0.83 12.74 -10.55
C SER A 46 -1.96 11.69 -10.41
N GLN A 47 -3.18 12.04 -10.80
CA GLN A 47 -4.32 11.12 -10.79
C GLN A 47 -4.15 9.96 -11.79
N GLU A 48 -3.59 10.23 -12.98
CA GLU A 48 -3.25 9.18 -13.96
C GLU A 48 -2.24 8.18 -13.38
N ILE A 49 -1.20 8.66 -12.69
CA ILE A 49 -0.21 7.80 -12.06
C ILE A 49 -0.85 6.94 -10.97
N LEU A 50 -1.69 7.52 -10.10
CA LEU A 50 -2.39 6.75 -9.05
C LEU A 50 -3.31 5.68 -9.65
N LYS A 51 -3.98 5.98 -10.76
CA LYS A 51 -4.79 5.01 -11.50
C LYS A 51 -3.95 3.86 -12.10
N LEU A 52 -2.71 4.14 -12.50
CA LEU A 52 -1.78 3.11 -13.01
C LEU A 52 -1.15 2.27 -11.91
N LEU A 53 -1.02 2.83 -10.70
CA LEU A 53 -0.41 2.20 -9.55
C LEU A 53 -1.40 1.29 -8.80
N PHE A 54 -2.60 1.80 -8.48
CA PHE A 54 -3.48 1.15 -7.52
C PHE A 54 -4.25 -0.03 -8.14
N GLY A 55 -4.42 -1.08 -7.35
CA GLY A 55 -5.25 -2.22 -7.73
C GLY A 55 -6.73 -1.87 -7.86
N THR A 56 -7.22 -0.98 -6.99
CA THR A 56 -8.54 -0.33 -7.12
C THR A 56 -8.38 1.15 -6.85
N TRP A 57 -8.70 1.96 -7.85
CA TRP A 57 -8.65 3.41 -7.78
C TRP A 57 -10.00 4.01 -8.20
N ASN A 58 -10.33 5.16 -7.64
CA ASN A 58 -11.44 5.99 -8.07
C ASN A 58 -11.03 7.48 -7.99
N LYS A 59 -11.84 8.36 -8.59
CA LYS A 59 -11.55 9.80 -8.66
C LYS A 59 -11.47 10.54 -7.32
N ASP A 60 -11.99 9.92 -6.25
CA ASP A 60 -12.03 10.49 -4.91
C ASP A 60 -10.82 10.04 -4.05
N VAL A 61 -9.79 9.49 -4.69
CA VAL A 61 -8.50 9.17 -4.06
C VAL A 61 -7.55 10.37 -4.20
N HIS A 62 -7.17 10.95 -3.06
CA HIS A 62 -6.27 12.09 -2.97
C HIS A 62 -5.04 11.73 -2.14
N ILE A 63 -3.86 11.85 -2.72
CA ILE A 63 -2.60 11.56 -2.04
C ILE A 63 -1.67 12.76 -2.14
N ASN A 64 -1.21 13.22 -0.98
CA ASN A 64 -0.20 14.28 -0.89
C ASN A 64 1.21 13.69 -1.00
N GLN A 65 2.06 14.37 -1.76
CA GLN A 65 3.47 14.02 -1.96
C GLN A 65 4.33 14.48 -0.75
N PRO A 66 5.42 13.77 -0.44
CA PRO A 66 5.80 12.50 -1.05
C PRO A 66 5.01 11.31 -0.49
N PHE A 67 4.83 10.30 -1.31
CA PHE A 67 4.19 9.03 -0.99
C PHE A 67 5.05 7.87 -1.47
N TYR A 68 5.06 6.75 -0.75
CA TYR A 68 5.84 5.57 -1.09
C TYR A 68 5.02 4.28 -0.96
N CYS A 69 5.20 3.37 -1.90
CA CYS A 69 4.64 2.02 -1.83
C CYS A 69 5.56 1.00 -2.49
N ASN A 70 5.37 -0.29 -2.20
CA ASN A 70 6.19 -1.36 -2.79
C ASN A 70 5.68 -1.81 -4.17
N TYR A 71 4.39 -2.08 -4.28
CA TYR A 71 3.78 -2.60 -5.50
C TYR A 71 2.71 -1.68 -6.08
N GLY A 72 2.01 -0.92 -5.24
CA GLY A 72 0.87 -0.10 -5.62
C GLY A 72 -0.35 -0.95 -5.96
N CYS A 73 -0.20 -2.00 -6.75
CA CYS A 73 -1.30 -2.85 -7.24
C CYS A 73 -2.05 -3.60 -6.13
N ASN A 74 -1.51 -3.67 -4.92
CA ASN A 74 -2.18 -4.24 -3.76
C ASN A 74 -2.90 -3.18 -2.89
N ILE A 75 -2.91 -1.91 -3.30
CA ILE A 75 -3.65 -0.84 -2.63
C ILE A 75 -5.03 -0.72 -3.28
N HIS A 76 -6.08 -0.83 -2.46
CA HIS A 76 -7.47 -0.81 -2.90
C HIS A 76 -8.26 0.24 -2.13
N ALA A 77 -8.83 1.22 -2.84
CA ALA A 77 -9.67 2.26 -2.28
C ALA A 77 -11.10 2.13 -2.81
N GLU A 78 -12.06 1.87 -1.90
CA GLU A 78 -13.46 1.64 -2.26
C GLU A 78 -14.31 2.93 -2.31
N GLY A 79 -13.76 4.05 -1.80
CA GLY A 79 -14.44 5.35 -1.82
C GLY A 79 -13.45 6.48 -1.63
N PHE A 80 -13.90 7.58 -1.00
CA PHE A 80 -13.05 8.70 -0.67
C PHE A 80 -11.89 8.26 0.22
N LEU A 81 -10.67 8.58 -0.20
CA LEU A 81 -9.44 8.34 0.54
C LEU A 81 -8.55 9.58 0.47
N LEU A 82 -8.23 10.15 1.62
CA LEU A 82 -7.20 11.18 1.72
C LEU A 82 -5.97 10.61 2.44
N VAL A 83 -4.83 10.60 1.76
CA VAL A 83 -3.53 10.25 2.33
C VAL A 83 -2.67 11.51 2.41
N ASN A 84 -2.25 11.87 3.60
CA ASN A 84 -1.46 13.06 3.85
C ASN A 84 0.04 12.82 3.58
N PHE A 85 0.89 13.82 3.80
CA PHE A 85 2.31 13.84 3.46
C PHE A 85 3.12 12.70 4.12
N ASN A 86 4.18 12.24 3.44
CA ASN A 86 5.18 11.29 3.96
C ASN A 86 4.62 9.94 4.40
N CYS A 87 3.52 9.48 3.80
CA CYS A 87 2.99 8.15 4.09
C CYS A 87 3.72 7.06 3.30
N THR A 88 3.88 5.89 3.93
CA THR A 88 4.53 4.73 3.33
C THR A 88 3.67 3.49 3.47
N PHE A 89 3.29 2.89 2.34
CA PHE A 89 2.49 1.66 2.30
C PHE A 89 3.33 0.51 1.73
N LEU A 90 3.80 -0.39 2.61
CA LEU A 90 4.51 -1.60 2.20
C LEU A 90 3.47 -2.67 1.85
N ASP A 91 2.90 -2.54 0.66
CA ASP A 91 1.77 -3.30 0.14
C ASP A 91 2.20 -4.63 -0.52
N ASN A 92 2.95 -5.46 0.20
CA ASN A 92 3.27 -6.81 -0.28
C ASN A 92 2.03 -7.72 -0.33
N ALA A 93 1.12 -7.57 0.64
CA ALA A 93 -0.25 -8.08 0.57
C ALA A 93 -1.24 -6.92 0.46
N ALA A 94 -2.53 -7.21 0.30
CA ALA A 94 -3.55 -6.18 0.11
C ALA A 94 -3.65 -5.19 1.28
N ILE A 95 -3.76 -3.91 0.96
CA ILE A 95 -4.21 -2.84 1.85
C ILE A 95 -5.55 -2.35 1.30
N THR A 96 -6.63 -2.58 2.03
CA THR A 96 -7.96 -2.19 1.60
C THR A 96 -8.49 -1.05 2.47
N PHE A 97 -8.91 0.02 1.83
CA PHE A 97 -9.59 1.16 2.46
C PHE A 97 -11.06 1.14 2.07
N GLY A 98 -11.94 1.16 3.05
CA GLY A 98 -13.36 1.43 2.87
C GLY A 98 -13.63 2.88 2.45
N LYS A 99 -14.85 3.33 2.63
CA LYS A 99 -15.26 4.70 2.28
C LYS A 99 -14.85 5.70 3.35
N ASN A 100 -14.56 6.94 2.93
CA ASN A 100 -14.28 8.08 3.83
C ASN A 100 -13.10 7.84 4.78
N CYS A 101 -12.00 7.28 4.29
CA CYS A 101 -10.80 7.08 5.09
C CYS A 101 -9.88 8.31 5.05
N LEU A 102 -9.37 8.70 6.22
CA LEU A 102 -8.41 9.80 6.39
C LEU A 102 -7.11 9.26 7.00
N ILE A 103 -6.01 9.45 6.29
CA ILE A 103 -4.69 9.00 6.73
C ILE A 103 -3.81 10.23 6.96
N ALA A 104 -3.46 10.47 8.21
CA ALA A 104 -2.66 11.63 8.62
C ALA A 104 -1.19 11.50 8.20
N PRO A 105 -0.38 12.59 8.30
CA PRO A 105 1.01 12.57 7.87
C PRO A 105 1.87 11.51 8.57
N GLY A 106 2.81 10.95 7.83
CA GLY A 106 3.83 10.04 8.36
C GLY A 106 3.31 8.64 8.73
N VAL A 107 2.08 8.30 8.34
CA VAL A 107 1.53 6.96 8.62
C VAL A 107 2.26 5.90 7.81
N VAL A 108 2.62 4.80 8.50
CA VAL A 108 3.19 3.60 7.88
C VAL A 108 2.18 2.46 7.97
N ILE A 109 1.85 1.85 6.83
CA ILE A 109 1.10 0.60 6.78
C ILE A 109 2.02 -0.47 6.20
N SER A 110 2.36 -1.48 7.01
CA SER A 110 3.25 -2.56 6.57
C SER A 110 2.52 -3.90 6.58
N THR A 111 2.22 -4.42 5.40
CA THR A 111 1.65 -5.77 5.27
C THR A 111 2.72 -6.85 5.35
N ILE A 112 4.00 -6.48 5.33
CA ILE A 112 5.16 -7.38 5.24
C ILE A 112 5.89 -7.48 6.57
N SER A 113 6.42 -8.65 6.87
CA SER A 113 7.36 -8.90 7.95
C SER A 113 8.32 -10.02 7.55
N HIS A 114 9.47 -10.08 8.21
CA HIS A 114 10.42 -11.19 8.10
C HIS A 114 10.18 -12.23 9.18
N GLY A 115 10.89 -13.36 9.11
CA GLY A 115 10.88 -14.37 10.18
C GLY A 115 11.32 -13.78 11.53
N ILE A 116 10.58 -14.11 12.60
CA ILE A 116 10.91 -13.65 13.95
C ILE A 116 12.23 -14.28 14.41
N HIS A 117 12.43 -15.58 14.13
CA HIS A 117 13.69 -16.26 14.43
C HIS A 117 14.80 -15.73 13.51
N PRO A 118 16.02 -15.43 14.04
CA PRO A 118 17.12 -14.88 13.24
C PRO A 118 17.44 -15.69 11.97
N ASP A 119 17.47 -17.02 12.08
CA ASP A 119 17.80 -17.91 10.95
C ASP A 119 16.78 -17.88 9.81
N GLN A 120 15.58 -17.37 10.10
CA GLN A 120 14.48 -17.28 9.11
C GLN A 120 14.41 -15.92 8.41
N ARG A 121 15.06 -14.87 8.98
CA ARG A 121 14.93 -13.49 8.48
C ARG A 121 15.38 -13.29 7.04
N LEU A 122 16.42 -14.00 6.64
CA LEU A 122 16.95 -13.93 5.29
C LEU A 122 16.37 -15.00 4.34
N MET A 123 15.44 -15.84 4.83
CA MET A 123 14.92 -16.95 4.04
C MET A 123 13.61 -16.60 3.34
N PHE A 124 12.71 -15.89 4.01
CA PHE A 124 11.39 -15.61 3.46
C PHE A 124 10.72 -14.38 4.08
N ASP A 125 9.76 -13.86 3.31
CA ASP A 125 8.82 -12.82 3.70
C ASP A 125 7.48 -13.42 4.14
N ASN A 126 6.89 -12.82 5.18
CA ASN A 126 5.51 -13.07 5.59
C ASN A 126 4.66 -11.84 5.25
N ALA A 127 3.64 -12.01 4.45
CA ALA A 127 2.73 -10.92 4.10
C ALA A 127 1.30 -11.24 4.53
N LYS A 128 0.66 -10.30 5.22
CA LYS A 128 -0.72 -10.39 5.69
C LYS A 128 -1.49 -9.13 5.34
N PRO A 129 -2.69 -9.24 4.75
CA PRO A 129 -3.50 -8.08 4.40
C PRO A 129 -3.82 -7.17 5.59
N VAL A 130 -3.99 -5.88 5.30
CA VAL A 130 -4.51 -4.88 6.23
C VAL A 130 -5.81 -4.34 5.68
N THR A 131 -6.82 -4.17 6.54
CA THR A 131 -8.12 -3.62 6.17
C THR A 131 -8.50 -2.47 7.11
N LEU A 132 -8.80 -1.31 6.53
CA LEU A 132 -9.44 -0.20 7.21
C LEU A 132 -10.87 -0.11 6.68
N LYS A 133 -11.86 -0.18 7.57
CA LYS A 133 -13.27 -0.10 7.17
C LYS A 133 -13.72 1.34 6.95
N ASP A 134 -15.01 1.56 6.80
CA ASP A 134 -15.58 2.88 6.51
C ASP A 134 -15.34 3.88 7.65
N ASN A 135 -15.15 5.15 7.31
CA ASN A 135 -15.01 6.30 8.21
C ASN A 135 -13.80 6.22 9.17
N VAL A 136 -12.76 5.48 8.82
CA VAL A 136 -11.56 5.37 9.65
C VAL A 136 -10.68 6.60 9.51
N TRP A 137 -10.26 7.17 10.65
CA TRP A 137 -9.21 8.18 10.72
C TRP A 137 -7.98 7.62 11.44
N VAL A 138 -6.83 7.62 10.76
CA VAL A 138 -5.54 7.20 11.31
C VAL A 138 -4.73 8.44 11.66
N GLY A 139 -4.36 8.59 12.93
CA GLY A 139 -3.58 9.73 13.43
C GLY A 139 -2.13 9.74 12.92
N ALA A 140 -1.49 10.91 13.00
CA ALA A 140 -0.13 11.12 12.48
C ALA A 140 0.90 10.16 13.11
N ASN A 141 1.87 9.74 12.27
CA ASN A 141 2.96 8.84 12.65
C ASN A 141 2.52 7.47 13.23
N SER A 142 1.27 7.08 12.99
CA SER A 142 0.82 5.73 13.37
C SER A 142 1.45 4.66 12.48
N THR A 143 1.69 3.48 13.06
CA THR A 143 2.15 2.30 12.31
C THR A 143 1.13 1.19 12.44
N ILE A 144 0.66 0.66 11.28
CA ILE A 144 -0.29 -0.46 11.20
C ILE A 144 0.44 -1.65 10.59
N LEU A 145 0.44 -2.76 11.30
CA LEU A 145 1.14 -3.98 10.89
C LEU A 145 0.22 -4.97 10.18
N GLY A 146 0.83 -5.89 9.44
CA GLY A 146 0.14 -6.91 8.65
C GLY A 146 -0.80 -7.80 9.48
N GLY A 147 -1.99 -8.05 8.93
CA GLY A 147 -3.05 -8.83 9.55
C GLY A 147 -4.03 -8.01 10.40
N VAL A 148 -3.82 -6.69 10.53
CA VAL A 148 -4.72 -5.83 11.32
C VAL A 148 -5.97 -5.46 10.49
N THR A 149 -7.13 -5.51 11.13
CA THR A 149 -8.37 -4.92 10.64
C THR A 149 -8.81 -3.83 11.61
N ILE A 150 -8.96 -2.59 11.11
CA ILE A 150 -9.53 -1.47 11.86
C ILE A 150 -11.02 -1.41 11.50
N GLY A 151 -11.87 -1.45 12.53
CA GLY A 151 -13.34 -1.39 12.39
C GLY A 151 -13.82 -0.02 11.90
N GLU A 152 -15.12 0.09 11.68
CA GLU A 152 -15.76 1.35 11.26
C GLU A 152 -15.71 2.41 12.37
N ASN A 153 -15.59 3.69 11.99
CA ASN A 153 -15.59 4.91 12.83
C ASN A 153 -14.34 5.02 13.71
#